data_47d573703430543c00087143a6ca0cac
#
_entry.id   47d573703430543c00087143a6ca0cac
#
_cell.length_a   1.000
_cell.length_b   1.000
_cell.length_c   1.000
_cell.angle_alpha   90.00
_cell.angle_beta   90.00
_cell.angle_gamma   90.00
#
_symmetry.space_group_name_H-M   'P 1'
#
loop_
_entity.id
_entity.type
_entity.pdbx_description
1 polymer ?
#
loop_
_entity_poly.entity_id
_entity_poly.type
_entity_poly.pdbx_seq_one_letter_code
_entity_poly.pdbx_strand_id
1 'polypeptide(L)'
;MMRWYEWLRSNGVDVQGPTDHKGLILSIYFTDPAGLRMEITTPLDKNWNRHDAKAKADLDLWVETKRKAMQEDRDVVEALTDLCVEVRKRYERDTRTADLGVPA
;
A
#
# COMPACT_ATOMS: atom_id res chain seq x y z
N MET A 1 14.74 11.70 -5.92
CA MET A 1 13.96 11.83 -4.66
C MET A 1 14.80 12.35 -3.51
N MET A 2 15.99 11.85 -3.26
CA MET A 2 16.83 12.30 -2.12
C MET A 2 17.24 13.77 -2.22
N ARG A 3 17.40 14.29 -3.42
CA ARG A 3 17.65 15.73 -3.62
C ARG A 3 16.48 16.58 -3.13
N TRP A 4 15.23 16.13 -3.36
CA TRP A 4 14.04 16.78 -2.84
C TRP A 4 13.96 16.69 -1.32
N TYR A 5 14.30 15.54 -0.75
CA TYR A 5 14.37 15.35 0.69
C TYR A 5 15.30 16.37 1.36
N GLU A 6 16.52 16.48 0.83
CA GLU A 6 17.53 17.42 1.36
C GLU A 6 17.11 18.88 1.17
N TRP A 7 16.58 19.22 -0.01
CA TRP A 7 16.15 20.57 -0.31
C TRP A 7 15.00 21.02 0.59
N LEU A 8 14.00 20.19 0.78
CA LEU A 8 12.86 20.46 1.64
C LEU A 8 13.33 20.69 3.09
N ARG A 9 14.16 19.82 3.59
CA ARG A 9 14.70 19.94 4.95
C ARG A 9 15.54 21.21 5.14
N SER A 10 16.36 21.54 4.16
CA SER A 10 17.18 22.77 4.22
C SER A 10 16.34 24.04 4.19
N ASN A 11 15.11 23.97 3.70
CA ASN A 11 14.14 25.06 3.70
C ASN A 11 13.17 25.03 4.88
N GLY A 12 13.46 24.24 5.90
CA GLY A 12 12.67 24.21 7.14
C GLY A 12 11.41 23.39 7.10
N VAL A 13 11.24 22.55 6.08
CA VAL A 13 10.08 21.67 5.96
C VAL A 13 10.35 20.39 6.75
N ASP A 14 9.40 19.98 7.59
CA ASP A 14 9.47 18.71 8.31
C ASP A 14 9.11 17.58 7.34
N VAL A 15 10.08 16.74 6.99
CA VAL A 15 9.92 15.64 6.03
C VAL A 15 10.02 14.32 6.76
N GLN A 16 8.99 13.49 6.56
CA GLN A 16 8.91 12.14 7.10
C GLN A 16 9.35 11.13 6.05
N GLY A 17 10.04 10.09 6.48
CA GLY A 17 10.61 9.06 5.62
C GLY A 17 12.12 9.21 5.46
N PRO A 18 12.74 8.60 4.46
CA PRO A 18 12.13 7.80 3.39
C PRO A 18 11.45 6.53 3.91
N THR A 19 10.32 6.20 3.34
CA THR A 19 9.58 4.99 3.66
C THR A 19 9.60 4.05 2.48
N ASP A 20 10.12 2.85 2.71
CA ASP A 20 10.12 1.77 1.71
C ASP A 20 8.77 1.04 1.77
N HIS A 21 8.01 1.10 0.69
CA HIS A 21 6.75 0.38 0.56
C HIS A 21 6.99 -1.01 -0.05
N LYS A 22 7.57 -1.88 0.77
CA LYS A 22 7.74 -3.32 0.46
C LYS A 22 8.54 -3.59 -0.81
N GLY A 23 9.54 -2.77 -1.05
CA GLY A 23 10.42 -2.90 -2.21
C GLY A 23 9.84 -2.39 -3.53
N LEU A 24 8.61 -1.88 -3.53
CA LEU A 24 7.96 -1.37 -4.74
C LEU A 24 8.32 0.09 -5.01
N ILE A 25 8.13 0.93 -4.03
CA ILE A 25 8.35 2.37 -4.12
C ILE A 25 8.96 2.89 -2.82
N LEU A 26 9.70 3.98 -2.93
CA LEU A 26 10.25 4.71 -1.81
C LEU A 26 9.59 6.09 -1.78
N SER A 27 9.13 6.53 -0.61
CA SER A 27 8.35 7.76 -0.48
C SER A 27 8.85 8.65 0.63
N ILE A 28 8.70 9.95 0.43
CA ILE A 28 8.83 10.97 1.47
C ILE A 28 7.52 11.73 1.58
N TYR A 29 7.21 12.18 2.80
CA TYR A 29 5.94 12.86 3.10
C TYR A 29 6.20 14.18 3.79
N PHE A 30 5.42 15.18 3.45
CA PHE A 30 5.45 16.49 4.10
C PHE A 30 4.09 17.16 3.96
N THR A 31 3.89 18.24 4.70
CA THR A 31 2.65 19.01 4.63
C THR A 31 2.95 20.35 3.97
N ASP A 32 2.11 20.76 3.02
CA ASP A 32 2.23 22.05 2.38
C ASP A 32 1.78 23.18 3.34
N PRO A 33 2.02 24.47 3.00
CA PRO A 33 1.61 25.57 3.86
C PRO A 33 0.12 25.66 4.13
N ALA A 34 -0.71 25.07 3.27
CA ALA A 34 -2.17 25.03 3.43
C ALA A 34 -2.64 23.86 4.29
N GLY A 35 -1.73 23.01 4.78
CA GLY A 35 -2.05 21.84 5.60
C GLY A 35 -2.33 20.57 4.80
N LEU A 36 -2.13 20.58 3.49
CA LEU A 36 -2.32 19.39 2.65
C LEU A 36 -1.11 18.47 2.74
N ARG A 37 -1.35 17.19 3.01
CA ARG A 37 -0.30 16.18 3.02
C ARG A 37 0.14 15.86 1.59
N MET A 38 1.44 15.97 1.37
CA MET A 38 2.08 15.74 0.08
C MET A 38 3.00 14.53 0.15
N GLU A 39 3.16 13.85 -0.96
CA GLU A 39 4.05 12.70 -1.10
C GLU A 39 4.88 12.84 -2.38
N ILE A 40 6.18 12.59 -2.27
CA ILE A 40 7.07 12.40 -3.42
C ILE A 40 7.53 10.95 -3.38
N THR A 41 7.35 10.25 -4.48
CA THR A 41 7.67 8.82 -4.58
C THR A 41 8.58 8.53 -5.75
N THR A 42 9.39 7.47 -5.61
CA THR A 42 10.23 6.94 -6.68
C THR A 42 10.10 5.42 -6.72
N PRO A 43 10.07 4.81 -7.90
CA PRO A 43 10.03 3.35 -8.00
C PRO A 43 11.35 2.73 -7.55
N LEU A 44 11.25 1.64 -6.77
CA LEU A 44 12.37 0.76 -6.43
C LEU A 44 12.37 -0.48 -7.32
N ASP A 45 11.18 -0.97 -7.66
CA ASP A 45 10.99 -2.12 -8.54
C ASP A 45 10.73 -1.61 -9.96
N LYS A 46 11.47 -2.14 -10.94
CA LYS A 46 11.27 -1.81 -12.36
C LYS A 46 9.85 -2.12 -12.85
N ASN A 47 9.18 -3.05 -12.19
CA ASN A 47 7.84 -3.51 -12.55
C ASN A 47 6.76 -2.94 -11.64
N TRP A 48 7.03 -1.84 -10.94
CA TRP A 48 6.12 -1.25 -9.96
C TRP A 48 4.71 -1.00 -10.52
N ASN A 49 4.59 -0.73 -11.80
CA ASN A 49 3.32 -0.46 -12.48
C ASN A 49 2.79 -1.64 -13.31
N ARG A 50 3.36 -2.84 -13.15
CA ARG A 50 2.97 -4.04 -13.90
C ARG A 50 2.22 -5.05 -13.05
N HIS A 51 1.38 -4.56 -12.14
CA HIS A 51 0.56 -5.37 -11.24
C HIS A 51 -0.93 -5.27 -11.57
N ASP A 52 -1.26 -4.98 -12.81
CA ASP A 52 -2.62 -4.78 -13.29
C ASP A 52 -3.49 -6.03 -13.10
N ALA A 53 -2.96 -7.21 -13.40
CA ALA A 53 -3.69 -8.47 -13.22
C ALA A 53 -4.02 -8.72 -11.74
N LYS A 54 -3.06 -8.50 -10.85
CA LYS A 54 -3.29 -8.63 -9.41
C LYS A 54 -4.27 -7.57 -8.90
N ALA A 55 -4.11 -6.32 -9.35
CA ALA A 55 -4.99 -5.23 -8.96
C ALA A 55 -6.43 -5.51 -9.41
N LYS A 56 -6.61 -6.04 -10.61
CA LYS A 56 -7.94 -6.44 -11.11
C LYS A 56 -8.52 -7.56 -10.26
N ALA A 57 -7.73 -8.58 -9.94
CA ALA A 57 -8.18 -9.69 -9.10
C ALA A 57 -8.58 -9.21 -7.71
N ASP A 58 -7.82 -8.31 -7.10
CA ASP A 58 -8.13 -7.74 -5.79
C ASP A 58 -9.43 -6.92 -5.84
N LEU A 59 -9.62 -6.12 -6.90
CA LEU A 59 -10.84 -5.35 -7.10
C LEU A 59 -12.06 -6.27 -7.31
N ASP A 60 -11.93 -7.30 -8.13
CA ASP A 60 -13.00 -8.27 -8.38
C ASP A 60 -13.40 -8.98 -7.08
N LEU A 61 -12.43 -9.35 -6.24
CA LEU A 61 -12.69 -9.96 -4.95
C LEU A 61 -13.43 -9.00 -4.01
N TRP A 62 -13.05 -7.74 -3.98
CA TRP A 62 -13.72 -6.71 -3.19
C TRP A 62 -15.18 -6.53 -3.62
N VAL A 63 -15.41 -6.38 -4.92
CA VAL A 63 -16.76 -6.21 -5.50
C VAL A 63 -17.62 -7.43 -5.22
N GLU A 64 -17.09 -8.63 -5.42
CA GLU A 64 -17.81 -9.89 -5.18
C GLU A 64 -18.18 -10.06 -3.71
N THR A 65 -17.29 -9.71 -2.79
CA THR A 65 -17.54 -9.77 -1.36
C THR A 65 -18.69 -8.85 -0.96
N LYS A 66 -18.70 -7.63 -1.50
CA LYS A 66 -19.81 -6.68 -1.27
C LYS A 66 -21.14 -7.21 -1.82
N ARG A 67 -21.11 -7.71 -3.05
CA ARG A 67 -22.33 -8.22 -3.71
C ARG A 67 -22.92 -9.39 -2.94
N LYS A 68 -22.08 -10.32 -2.52
CA LYS A 68 -22.50 -11.51 -1.74
C LYS A 68 -23.08 -11.10 -0.39
N ALA A 69 -22.48 -10.15 0.30
CA ALA A 69 -22.99 -9.63 1.57
C ALA A 69 -24.37 -9.01 1.40
N MET A 70 -24.57 -8.23 0.34
CA MET A 70 -25.86 -7.63 0.04
C MET A 70 -26.93 -8.67 -0.28
N GLN A 71 -26.60 -9.71 -1.02
CA GLN A 71 -27.51 -10.82 -1.36
C GLN A 71 -27.92 -11.64 -0.12
N GLU A 72 -26.99 -11.81 0.82
CA GLU A 72 -27.21 -12.59 2.05
C GLU A 72 -27.73 -11.73 3.21
N ASP A 73 -28.06 -10.46 2.95
CA ASP A 73 -28.47 -9.48 3.96
C ASP A 73 -27.49 -9.38 5.13
N ARG A 74 -26.19 -9.51 4.81
CA ARG A 74 -25.10 -9.38 5.75
C ARG A 74 -24.57 -7.95 5.72
N ASP A 75 -24.09 -7.43 6.85
CA ASP A 75 -23.45 -6.13 6.95
C ASP A 75 -22.22 -6.07 6.02
N VAL A 76 -22.24 -5.13 5.08
CA VAL A 76 -21.19 -4.97 4.09
C VAL A 76 -19.84 -4.59 4.74
N VAL A 77 -19.87 -3.70 5.74
CA VAL A 77 -18.66 -3.26 6.44
C VAL A 77 -18.02 -4.44 7.19
N GLU A 78 -18.83 -5.26 7.84
CA GLU A 78 -18.35 -6.48 8.52
C GLU A 78 -17.73 -7.46 7.53
N ALA A 79 -18.39 -7.71 6.40
CA ALA A 79 -17.88 -8.62 5.37
C ALA A 79 -16.55 -8.14 4.79
N LEU A 80 -16.41 -6.85 4.52
CA LEU A 80 -15.16 -6.27 4.02
C LEU A 80 -14.06 -6.26 5.06
N THR A 81 -14.40 -6.05 6.33
CA THR A 81 -13.45 -6.13 7.43
C THR A 81 -12.88 -7.55 7.55
N ASP A 82 -13.74 -8.55 7.48
CA ASP A 82 -13.32 -9.97 7.52
C ASP A 82 -12.41 -10.29 6.32
N LEU A 83 -12.73 -9.79 5.14
CA LEU A 83 -11.89 -9.94 3.96
C LEU A 83 -10.50 -9.32 4.17
N CYS A 84 -10.43 -8.12 4.72
CA CYS A 84 -9.16 -7.44 4.99
C CYS A 84 -8.30 -8.23 5.99
N VAL A 85 -8.91 -8.78 7.03
CA VAL A 85 -8.21 -9.63 8.01
C VAL A 85 -7.65 -10.88 7.34
N GLU A 86 -8.43 -11.54 6.50
CA GLU A 86 -8.02 -12.74 5.79
C GLU A 86 -6.86 -12.47 4.82
N VAL A 87 -6.96 -11.41 4.03
CA VAL A 87 -5.90 -11.01 3.09
C VAL A 87 -4.62 -10.65 3.82
N ARG A 88 -4.72 -9.95 4.95
CA ARG A 88 -3.57 -9.60 5.79
C ARG A 88 -2.87 -10.83 6.34
N LYS A 89 -3.61 -11.83 6.80
CA LYS A 89 -3.04 -13.09 7.29
C LYS A 89 -2.26 -13.82 6.21
N ARG A 90 -2.80 -13.88 4.99
CA ARG A 90 -2.10 -14.48 3.85
C ARG A 90 -0.80 -13.74 3.56
N TYR A 91 -0.85 -12.42 3.54
CA TYR A 91 0.31 -11.59 3.30
C TYR A 91 1.42 -11.81 4.35
N GLU A 92 1.06 -11.81 5.63
CA GLU A 92 2.00 -12.03 6.73
C GLU A 92 2.65 -13.41 6.63
N ARG A 93 1.89 -14.44 6.27
CA ARG A 93 2.41 -15.78 6.06
C ARG A 93 3.40 -15.84 4.91
N ASP A 94 3.07 -15.24 3.77
CA ASP A 94 3.91 -15.22 2.58
C ASP A 94 5.22 -14.45 2.84
N THR A 95 5.14 -13.32 3.50
CA THR A 95 6.30 -12.51 3.89
C THR A 95 7.21 -13.27 4.85
N ARG A 96 6.65 -13.95 5.85
CA ARG A 96 7.41 -14.76 6.80
C ARG A 96 8.16 -15.89 6.11
N THR A 97 7.53 -16.54 5.13
CA THR A 97 8.16 -17.58 4.33
C THR A 97 9.36 -17.03 3.55
N ALA A 98 9.24 -15.84 2.99
CA ALA A 98 10.34 -15.16 2.29
C ALA A 98 11.49 -14.82 3.25
N ASP A 99 11.18 -14.32 4.46
CA ASP A 99 12.17 -13.96 5.48
C ASP A 99 12.96 -15.18 5.97
N LEU A 100 12.39 -16.36 5.91
CA LEU A 100 13.08 -17.61 6.28
C LEU A 100 14.03 -18.11 5.19
N GLY A 101 14.23 -17.36 4.10
CA GLY A 101 15.14 -17.71 3.03
C GLY A 101 14.62 -18.80 2.09
N VAL A 102 13.33 -19.06 2.14
CA VAL A 102 12.69 -19.97 1.19
C VAL A 102 12.63 -19.28 -0.17
N PRO A 103 13.13 -19.90 -1.26
CA PRO A 103 13.07 -19.30 -2.58
C PRO A 103 11.63 -18.96 -2.96
N ALA A 104 11.46 -17.74 -3.45
CA ALA A 104 10.16 -17.28 -3.91
C ALA A 104 9.70 -18.02 -5.16
#